data_184abcc73b9c504d020aebc8a284bff9
#
_entry.id   184abcc73b9c504d020aebc8a284bff9
#
_cell.length_a   1.000
_cell.length_b   1.000
_cell.length_c   1.000
_cell.angle_alpha   90.00
_cell.angle_beta   90.00
_cell.angle_gamma   90.00
#
_symmetry.space_group_name_H-M   'P 1'
#
loop_
_entity.id
_entity.type
_entity.pdbx_description
1 polymer ?
#
loop_
_entity_poly.entity_id
_entity_poly.type
_entity_poly.pdbx_seq_one_letter_code
_entity_poly.pdbx_strand_id
1 'polypeptide(L)'
;MQVLASSQPSKEEWNLSKDEWKARLSPESYYILREEGTERAFSSQLNNEKRKGIFHCAGCDLPLFLSDKKYDSGTGWPSFWDSIQGSVETKVDFKLIVPRTEYHCSRCGGHQGHVFNDGPAPTGKRYCNNGLALRFVTDLIFVRPSATCFVHHFIGK
;
A
#
# COMPACT_ATOMS: atom_id res chain seq x y z
N MET A 1 15.65 -14.05 -28.02
CA MET A 1 14.87 -14.20 -26.79
C MET A 1 14.33 -12.84 -26.41
N GLN A 2 13.09 -12.52 -26.79
CA GLN A 2 12.46 -11.24 -26.46
C GLN A 2 11.93 -11.34 -25.05
N VAL A 3 12.48 -10.53 -24.14
CA VAL A 3 11.92 -10.31 -22.82
C VAL A 3 10.65 -9.50 -23.02
N LEU A 4 9.49 -10.12 -22.80
CA LEU A 4 8.21 -9.43 -22.74
C LEU A 4 8.26 -8.50 -21.51
N ALA A 5 8.54 -7.22 -21.75
CA ALA A 5 8.31 -6.19 -20.76
C ALA A 5 6.80 -6.17 -20.47
N SER A 6 6.41 -6.62 -19.27
CA SER A 6 5.04 -6.42 -18.79
C SER A 6 4.82 -4.92 -18.68
N SER A 7 4.07 -4.36 -19.63
CA SER A 7 3.66 -2.95 -19.62
C SER A 7 2.80 -2.75 -18.36
N GLN A 8 3.32 -1.98 -17.41
CA GLN A 8 2.51 -1.49 -16.29
C GLN A 8 1.33 -0.71 -16.87
N PRO A 9 0.08 -0.96 -16.42
CA PRO A 9 -1.07 -0.22 -16.92
C PRO A 9 -0.84 1.28 -16.77
N SER A 10 -1.14 2.02 -17.83
CA SER A 10 -0.94 3.47 -17.86
C SER A 10 -1.90 4.19 -16.92
N LYS A 11 -1.55 5.42 -16.52
CA LYS A 11 -2.40 6.29 -15.70
C LYS A 11 -3.82 6.47 -16.32
N GLU A 12 -3.92 6.40 -17.62
CA GLU A 12 -5.16 6.53 -18.39
C GLU A 12 -6.13 5.37 -18.18
N GLU A 13 -5.64 4.14 -17.99
CA GLU A 13 -6.48 2.96 -17.73
C GLU A 13 -7.18 3.02 -16.36
N TRP A 14 -6.73 3.91 -15.47
CA TRP A 14 -7.29 4.11 -14.13
C TRP A 14 -8.20 5.32 -14.02
N ASN A 15 -8.50 6.00 -15.12
CA ASN A 15 -9.47 7.10 -15.17
C ASN A 15 -10.91 6.56 -15.25
N LEU A 16 -11.31 5.84 -14.21
CA LEU A 16 -12.63 5.22 -14.11
C LEU A 16 -13.70 6.22 -13.68
N SER A 17 -14.93 6.00 -14.12
CA SER A 17 -16.11 6.73 -13.66
C SER A 17 -16.43 6.44 -12.19
N LYS A 18 -17.28 7.27 -11.58
CA LYS A 18 -17.75 7.05 -10.20
C LYS A 18 -18.40 5.69 -10.01
N ASP A 19 -19.21 5.25 -10.97
CA ASP A 19 -19.94 3.98 -10.88
C ASP A 19 -19.00 2.78 -11.01
N GLU A 20 -18.01 2.87 -11.87
CA GLU A 20 -16.96 1.84 -11.98
C GLU A 20 -16.13 1.73 -10.70
N TRP A 21 -15.77 2.86 -10.06
CA TRP A 21 -15.10 2.84 -8.76
C TRP A 21 -15.98 2.26 -7.65
N LYS A 22 -17.28 2.60 -7.61
CA LYS A 22 -18.23 2.03 -6.64
C LYS A 22 -18.44 0.53 -6.82
N ALA A 23 -18.41 0.05 -8.06
CA ALA A 23 -18.50 -1.38 -8.34
C ALA A 23 -17.24 -2.14 -7.91
N ARG A 24 -16.07 -1.46 -7.91
CA ARG A 24 -14.76 -2.05 -7.61
C ARG A 24 -14.40 -2.04 -6.12
N LEU A 25 -14.85 -1.03 -5.39
CA LEU A 25 -14.46 -0.77 -4.00
C LEU A 25 -15.63 -1.02 -3.04
N SER A 26 -15.30 -1.35 -1.79
CA SER A 26 -16.28 -1.26 -0.71
C SER A 26 -16.71 0.21 -0.52
N PRO A 27 -17.91 0.47 0.03
CA PRO A 27 -18.35 1.84 0.30
C PRO A 27 -17.36 2.63 1.16
N GLU A 28 -16.75 1.98 2.15
CA GLU A 28 -15.77 2.60 3.06
C GLU A 28 -14.48 2.95 2.32
N SER A 29 -13.94 2.03 1.52
CA SER A 29 -12.73 2.29 0.72
C SER A 29 -12.99 3.34 -0.36
N TYR A 30 -14.18 3.35 -0.97
CA TYR A 30 -14.59 4.37 -1.92
C TYR A 30 -14.59 5.76 -1.27
N TYR A 31 -15.19 5.88 -0.08
CA TYR A 31 -15.21 7.13 0.69
C TYR A 31 -13.80 7.67 0.94
N ILE A 32 -12.86 6.80 1.31
CA ILE A 32 -11.47 7.21 1.55
C ILE A 32 -10.77 7.59 0.22
N LEU A 33 -10.75 6.67 -0.74
CA LEU A 33 -9.93 6.78 -1.95
C LEU A 33 -10.46 7.82 -2.95
N ARG A 34 -11.78 8.01 -3.02
CA ARG A 34 -12.42 8.84 -4.07
C ARG A 34 -13.09 10.12 -3.56
N GLU A 35 -13.47 10.15 -2.29
CA GLU A 35 -14.08 11.32 -1.66
C GLU A 35 -13.16 11.99 -0.63
N GLU A 36 -11.89 11.58 -0.58
CA GLU A 36 -10.87 12.13 0.34
C GLU A 36 -11.29 12.04 1.82
N GLY A 37 -11.95 10.94 2.18
CA GLY A 37 -12.38 10.67 3.54
C GLY A 37 -11.22 10.31 4.46
N THR A 38 -11.51 10.24 5.75
CA THR A 38 -10.58 9.78 6.78
C THR A 38 -11.27 8.74 7.64
N GLU A 39 -10.64 7.58 7.83
CA GLU A 39 -11.11 6.57 8.76
C GLU A 39 -10.93 7.03 10.21
N ARG A 40 -11.68 6.44 11.14
CA ARG A 40 -11.53 6.71 12.57
C ARG A 40 -10.17 6.24 13.05
N ALA A 41 -9.51 7.03 13.89
CA ALA A 41 -8.27 6.62 14.56
C ALA A 41 -8.44 5.29 15.30
N PHE A 42 -7.43 4.45 15.27
CA PHE A 42 -7.37 3.12 15.90
C PHE A 42 -8.38 2.09 15.34
N SER A 43 -9.02 2.35 14.19
CA SER A 43 -9.98 1.43 13.58
C SER A 43 -9.34 0.39 12.66
N SER A 44 -8.18 0.67 12.09
CA SER A 44 -7.51 -0.24 11.15
C SER A 44 -6.73 -1.34 11.84
N GLN A 45 -6.96 -2.58 11.42
CA GLN A 45 -6.12 -3.72 11.83
C GLN A 45 -4.67 -3.58 11.34
N LEU A 46 -4.43 -2.82 10.27
CA LEU A 46 -3.09 -2.57 9.73
C LEU A 46 -2.21 -1.73 10.67
N ASN A 47 -2.76 -1.09 11.69
CA ASN A 47 -1.97 -0.45 12.74
C ASN A 47 -1.00 -1.44 13.39
N ASN A 48 -1.44 -2.67 13.62
CA ASN A 48 -0.68 -3.73 14.28
C ASN A 48 -0.01 -4.71 13.30
N GLU A 49 -0.05 -4.42 11.99
CA GLU A 49 0.59 -5.28 10.99
C GLU A 49 2.11 -5.13 11.07
N LYS A 50 2.80 -6.22 11.44
CA LYS A 50 4.26 -6.27 11.63
C LYS A 50 4.95 -7.31 10.76
N ARG A 51 4.17 -8.09 10.00
CA ARG A 51 4.74 -9.09 9.10
C ARG A 51 5.50 -8.41 7.97
N LYS A 52 6.50 -9.13 7.44
CA LYS A 52 7.23 -8.67 6.26
C LYS A 52 6.35 -8.75 5.02
N GLY A 53 6.34 -7.68 4.23
CA GLY A 53 5.55 -7.61 3.01
C GLY A 53 5.44 -6.20 2.45
N ILE A 54 4.46 -6.01 1.59
CA ILE A 54 4.25 -4.77 0.85
C ILE A 54 2.81 -4.29 1.06
N PHE A 55 2.66 -3.00 1.26
CA PHE A 55 1.36 -2.32 1.32
C PHE A 55 1.05 -1.73 -0.06
N HIS A 56 -0.03 -2.21 -0.66
CA HIS A 56 -0.51 -1.82 -1.98
C HIS A 56 -1.68 -0.85 -1.88
N CYS A 57 -1.86 -0.01 -2.89
CA CYS A 57 -3.08 0.78 -3.03
C CYS A 57 -4.31 -0.14 -3.15
N ALA A 58 -5.32 0.05 -2.30
CA ALA A 58 -6.54 -0.74 -2.35
C ALA A 58 -7.35 -0.51 -3.64
N GLY A 59 -7.13 0.60 -4.33
CA GLY A 59 -7.80 0.92 -5.59
C GLY A 59 -7.21 0.21 -6.80
N CYS A 60 -5.89 0.23 -6.97
CA CYS A 60 -5.23 -0.21 -8.20
C CYS A 60 -4.08 -1.20 -8.00
N ASP A 61 -3.83 -1.64 -6.77
CA ASP A 61 -2.75 -2.56 -6.41
C ASP A 61 -1.32 -2.06 -6.65
N LEU A 62 -1.11 -0.76 -6.90
CA LEU A 62 0.25 -0.23 -6.96
C LEU A 62 0.95 -0.43 -5.62
N PRO A 63 2.17 -1.00 -5.57
CA PRO A 63 2.98 -1.04 -4.35
C PRO A 63 3.30 0.39 -3.87
N LEU A 64 2.97 0.72 -2.62
CA LEU A 64 3.15 2.06 -2.06
C LEU A 64 4.22 2.09 -0.97
N PHE A 65 4.21 1.12 -0.07
CA PHE A 65 5.11 1.09 1.08
C PHE A 65 5.66 -0.31 1.34
N LEU A 66 6.92 -0.38 1.73
CA LEU A 66 7.54 -1.59 2.25
C LEU A 66 7.30 -1.69 3.76
N SER A 67 7.13 -2.90 4.28
CA SER A 67 6.89 -3.13 5.71
C SER A 67 8.02 -2.64 6.63
N ASP A 68 9.27 -2.65 6.15
CA ASP A 68 10.42 -2.13 6.91
C ASP A 68 10.43 -0.61 7.07
N LYS A 69 9.57 0.11 6.36
CA LYS A 69 9.35 1.55 6.53
C LYS A 69 8.19 1.87 7.47
N LYS A 70 7.45 0.85 7.91
CA LYS A 70 6.33 1.01 8.84
C LYS A 70 6.81 1.16 10.27
N TYR A 71 6.17 2.05 11.03
CA TYR A 71 6.41 2.22 12.47
C TYR A 71 5.13 2.60 13.20
N ASP A 72 5.12 2.40 14.51
CA ASP A 72 4.02 2.84 15.37
C ASP A 72 4.23 4.32 15.74
N SER A 73 3.41 5.19 15.16
CA SER A 73 3.43 6.63 15.46
C SER A 73 2.60 7.02 16.67
N GLY A 74 1.79 6.11 17.22
CA GLY A 74 0.85 6.38 18.30
C GLY A 74 -0.37 7.21 17.90
N THR A 75 -0.52 7.57 16.62
CA THR A 75 -1.60 8.44 16.14
C THR A 75 -2.91 7.70 15.88
N GLY A 76 -2.88 6.39 15.72
CA GLY A 76 -4.05 5.56 15.43
C GLY A 76 -4.28 5.26 13.96
N TRP A 77 -3.36 5.66 13.08
CA TRP A 77 -3.34 5.30 11.66
C TRP A 77 -2.03 4.59 11.30
N PRO A 78 -2.04 3.66 10.33
CA PRO A 78 -0.82 3.09 9.79
C PRO A 78 0.15 4.18 9.34
N SER A 79 1.40 4.12 9.82
CA SER A 79 2.39 5.16 9.59
C SER A 79 3.67 4.59 8.98
N PHE A 80 4.25 5.34 8.05
CA PHE A 80 5.48 4.98 7.35
C PHE A 80 6.42 6.19 7.32
N TRP A 81 7.73 5.93 7.39
CA TRP A 81 8.71 7.01 7.32
C TRP A 81 9.24 7.25 5.89
N ASP A 82 8.93 6.35 4.94
CA ASP A 82 9.28 6.49 3.53
C ASP A 82 8.29 5.72 2.65
N SER A 83 8.13 6.14 1.40
CA SER A 83 7.32 5.47 0.38
C SER A 83 8.22 4.88 -0.71
N ILE A 84 7.70 3.92 -1.48
CA ILE A 84 8.37 3.45 -2.69
C ILE A 84 8.49 4.62 -3.66
N GLN A 85 9.67 4.83 -4.22
CA GLN A 85 9.94 5.94 -5.11
C GLN A 85 8.93 6.00 -6.28
N GLY A 86 8.31 7.17 -6.48
CA GLY A 86 7.35 7.41 -7.55
C GLY A 86 5.96 6.80 -7.32
N SER A 87 5.71 6.16 -6.19
CA SER A 87 4.42 5.51 -5.90
C SER A 87 3.33 6.46 -5.44
N VAL A 88 3.69 7.60 -4.89
CA VAL A 88 2.76 8.61 -4.39
C VAL A 88 3.09 9.99 -4.95
N GLU A 89 2.05 10.80 -5.09
CA GLU A 89 2.13 12.23 -5.43
C GLU A 89 1.49 13.05 -4.32
N THR A 90 1.88 14.31 -4.17
CA THR A 90 1.41 15.20 -3.10
C THR A 90 0.69 16.41 -3.65
N LYS A 91 -0.26 16.94 -2.85
CA LYS A 91 -0.89 18.24 -3.08
C LYS A 91 -1.13 18.94 -1.73
N VAL A 92 -1.30 20.26 -1.76
CA VAL A 92 -1.65 21.02 -0.55
C VAL A 92 -3.14 20.88 -0.28
N ASP A 93 -3.50 20.55 0.96
CA ASP A 93 -4.86 20.42 1.44
C ASP A 93 -5.19 21.62 2.35
N PHE A 94 -6.18 22.41 1.94
CA PHE A 94 -6.65 23.62 2.65
C PHE A 94 -7.96 23.41 3.41
N LYS A 95 -8.43 22.16 3.59
CA LYS A 95 -9.71 21.87 4.26
C LYS A 95 -9.76 22.30 5.73
N LEU A 96 -8.60 22.37 6.39
CA LEU A 96 -8.45 22.87 7.75
C LEU A 96 -7.81 24.26 7.74
N ILE A 97 -7.86 24.95 8.91
CA ILE A 97 -7.26 26.28 9.10
C ILE A 97 -5.75 26.26 8.80
N VAL A 98 -5.05 25.19 9.22
CA VAL A 98 -3.63 24.97 8.91
C VAL A 98 -3.53 24.10 7.66
N PRO A 99 -2.86 24.56 6.60
CA PRO A 99 -2.63 23.74 5.41
C PRO A 99 -1.86 22.46 5.74
N ARG A 100 -2.27 21.35 5.13
CA ARG A 100 -1.60 20.05 5.24
C ARG A 100 -1.13 19.59 3.87
N THR A 101 -0.15 18.68 3.85
CA THR A 101 0.25 18.02 2.62
C THR A 101 -0.47 16.67 2.52
N GLU A 102 -1.42 16.59 1.59
CA GLU A 102 -2.10 15.35 1.23
C GLU A 102 -1.25 14.55 0.25
N TYR A 103 -1.32 13.23 0.30
CA TYR A 103 -0.76 12.39 -0.74
C TYR A 103 -1.74 11.34 -1.25
N HIS A 104 -1.56 10.96 -2.49
CA HIS A 104 -2.42 10.04 -3.22
C HIS A 104 -1.58 9.08 -4.08
N CYS A 105 -2.20 7.97 -4.47
CA CYS A 105 -1.58 6.98 -5.34
C CYS A 105 -1.24 7.61 -6.70
N SER A 106 0.01 7.49 -7.14
CA SER A 106 0.47 8.05 -8.41
C SER A 106 -0.18 7.41 -9.64
N ARG A 107 -0.71 6.18 -9.52
CA ARG A 107 -1.36 5.46 -10.62
C ARG A 107 -2.84 5.83 -10.76
N CYS A 108 -3.65 5.64 -9.73
CA CYS A 108 -5.10 5.82 -9.80
C CYS A 108 -5.61 7.14 -9.21
N GLY A 109 -4.73 7.93 -8.58
CA GLY A 109 -5.10 9.17 -7.93
C GLY A 109 -5.89 8.99 -6.62
N GLY A 110 -6.04 7.76 -6.11
CA GLY A 110 -6.77 7.49 -4.88
C GLY A 110 -6.11 8.12 -3.66
N HIS A 111 -6.89 8.87 -2.87
CA HIS A 111 -6.41 9.49 -1.64
C HIS A 111 -5.91 8.44 -0.65
N GLN A 112 -4.74 8.67 -0.08
CA GLN A 112 -4.11 7.77 0.88
C GLN A 112 -4.10 8.37 2.28
N GLY A 113 -3.73 9.61 2.42
CA GLY A 113 -3.59 10.28 3.69
C GLY A 113 -2.81 11.59 3.60
N HIS A 114 -2.11 11.93 4.67
CA HIS A 114 -1.31 13.15 4.76
C HIS A 114 0.12 12.82 5.19
N VAL A 115 1.08 13.62 4.73
CA VAL A 115 2.48 13.52 5.13
C VAL A 115 2.88 14.71 5.99
N PHE A 116 3.59 14.41 7.08
CA PHE A 116 4.07 15.38 8.08
C PHE A 116 5.58 15.28 8.19
N ASN A 117 6.21 16.31 8.78
CA ASN A 117 7.65 16.39 8.98
C ASN A 117 8.07 16.06 10.42
N ASP A 118 7.27 15.31 11.14
CA ASP A 118 7.46 14.89 12.52
C ASP A 118 7.76 13.40 12.66
N GLY A 119 8.26 12.79 11.61
CA GLY A 119 8.62 11.38 11.56
C GLY A 119 10.07 11.09 12.00
N PRO A 120 10.45 9.80 12.04
CA PRO A 120 11.78 9.38 12.44
C PRO A 120 12.83 9.60 11.35
N ALA A 121 14.11 9.57 11.76
CA ALA A 121 15.21 9.44 10.81
C ALA A 121 15.05 8.13 10.00
N PRO A 122 15.58 8.06 8.75
CA PRO A 122 16.43 9.06 8.08
C PRO A 122 15.68 10.19 7.38
N THR A 123 14.37 10.01 7.06
CA THR A 123 13.64 11.00 6.25
C THR A 123 13.06 12.14 7.06
N GLY A 124 12.76 11.93 8.35
CA GLY A 124 12.00 12.87 9.16
C GLY A 124 10.52 12.97 8.77
N LYS A 125 10.05 12.10 7.87
CA LYS A 125 8.66 12.12 7.37
C LYS A 125 7.80 11.11 8.09
N ARG A 126 6.52 11.48 8.25
CA ARG A 126 5.46 10.57 8.69
C ARG A 126 4.34 10.59 7.65
N TYR A 127 4.30 9.52 6.87
CA TYR A 127 3.16 9.23 5.99
C TYR A 127 2.06 8.59 6.84
N CYS A 128 1.02 9.36 7.16
CA CYS A 128 -0.14 8.92 7.92
C CYS A 128 -1.19 8.41 6.93
N ASN A 129 -1.36 7.09 6.85
CA ASN A 129 -2.18 6.45 5.81
C ASN A 129 -3.50 5.94 6.38
N ASN A 130 -4.58 6.07 5.63
CA ASN A 130 -5.81 5.36 5.93
C ASN A 130 -5.62 3.85 5.63
N GLY A 131 -5.93 3.00 6.58
CA GLY A 131 -5.80 1.55 6.39
C GLY A 131 -6.77 1.01 5.34
N LEU A 132 -7.96 1.60 5.22
CA LEU A 132 -8.95 1.25 4.17
C LEU A 132 -8.48 1.61 2.75
N ALA A 133 -7.46 2.45 2.62
CA ALA A 133 -6.82 2.77 1.33
C ALA A 133 -5.68 1.80 0.97
N LEU A 134 -5.35 0.86 1.86
CA LEU A 134 -4.26 -0.09 1.69
C LEU A 134 -4.73 -1.54 1.65
N ARG A 135 -3.98 -2.36 0.95
CA ARG A 135 -4.02 -3.81 0.99
C ARG A 135 -2.63 -4.35 1.29
N PHE A 136 -2.50 -5.11 2.37
CA PHE A 136 -1.23 -5.72 2.75
C PHE A 136 -1.05 -7.09 2.08
N VAL A 137 0.13 -7.33 1.52
CA VAL A 137 0.54 -8.61 0.95
C VAL A 137 1.82 -9.05 1.64
N THR A 138 1.78 -10.23 2.28
CA THR A 138 2.96 -10.81 2.91
C THR A 138 3.97 -11.27 1.85
N ASP A 139 5.26 -11.14 2.15
CA ASP A 139 6.30 -11.89 1.46
C ASP A 139 6.08 -13.37 1.76
N LEU A 140 5.40 -14.07 0.86
CA LEU A 140 5.43 -15.51 0.86
C LEU A 140 6.84 -15.91 0.47
N ILE A 141 7.67 -16.27 1.45
CA ILE A 141 8.85 -17.07 1.18
C ILE A 141 8.32 -18.35 0.55
N PHE A 142 8.51 -18.52 -0.75
CA PHE A 142 8.35 -19.80 -1.41
C PHE A 142 9.37 -20.75 -0.77
N VAL A 143 8.98 -21.43 0.28
CA VAL A 143 9.67 -22.65 0.71
C VAL A 143 9.43 -23.63 -0.44
N ARG A 144 10.39 -23.72 -1.35
CA ARG A 144 10.43 -24.82 -2.30
C ARG A 144 10.37 -26.09 -1.46
N PRO A 145 9.40 -26.99 -1.67
CA PRO A 145 9.48 -28.29 -1.02
C PRO A 145 10.81 -28.90 -1.48
N SER A 146 11.68 -29.20 -0.52
CA SER A 146 12.91 -29.94 -0.79
C SER A 146 12.52 -31.24 -1.49
N ALA A 147 13.04 -31.43 -2.70
CA ALA A 147 12.87 -32.65 -3.41
C ALA A 147 13.43 -33.78 -2.52
N THR A 148 12.55 -34.55 -1.93
CA THR A 148 12.91 -35.76 -1.20
C THR A 148 13.50 -36.70 -2.24
N CYS A 149 14.81 -36.88 -2.17
CA CYS A 149 15.54 -37.83 -2.97
C CYS A 149 15.04 -39.26 -2.60
N PHE A 150 14.17 -39.80 -3.44
CA PHE A 150 13.82 -41.24 -3.35
C PHE A 150 15.04 -42.04 -3.76
N VAL A 151 15.79 -42.52 -2.78
CA VAL A 151 16.80 -43.54 -2.98
C VAL A 151 16.06 -44.84 -3.22
N HIS A 152 15.98 -45.27 -4.46
CA HIS A 152 15.56 -46.62 -4.80
C HIS A 152 16.67 -47.58 -4.40
N HIS A 153 16.42 -48.33 -3.34
CA HIS A 153 17.21 -49.51 -3.00
C HIS A 153 16.83 -50.64 -3.99
N PHE A 154 17.67 -50.86 -4.97
CA PHE A 154 17.65 -52.12 -5.72
C PHE A 154 18.32 -53.19 -4.87
N ILE A 155 17.51 -54.09 -4.33
CA ILE A 155 18.01 -55.36 -3.77
C ILE A 155 18.02 -56.34 -4.94
N GLY A 156 19.23 -56.71 -5.37
CA GLY A 156 19.46 -57.76 -6.32
C GLY A 156 19.37 -59.18 -5.67
N LYS A 157 18.79 -60.07 -6.41
CA LYS A 157 19.11 -61.50 -6.37
C LYS A 157 19.54 -61.92 -7.75
#